data_bbe7a44a5b612f8c3c820ecc528d3490
#
_entry.id   bbe7a44a5b612f8c3c820ecc528d3490
#
_cell.length_a   1.000
_cell.length_b   1.000
_cell.length_c   1.000
_cell.angle_alpha   90.00
_cell.angle_beta   90.00
_cell.angle_gamma   90.00
#
_symmetry.space_group_name_H-M   'P 1'
#
loop_
_entity.id
_entity.type
_entity.pdbx_description
1 polymer ?
#
loop_
_entity_poly.entity_id
_entity_poly.type
_entity_poly.pdbx_seq_one_letter_code
_entity_poly.pdbx_strand_id
1 'polypeptide(L)'
;MTVEQCQRETVSKLKIIANKNICAKKYRKALDAIAAASNILYHWNQCYIDDELEAMVKVIASELIHVNMKPKDNNTILFYDGFGLDTRGLVIIYLKALGKCGYTVKYVTDAYAKNNQPELVNAVKGLDVEWCYLSYRNNLEKLQQLHKVFEVYKPSKAFFYTMPDDVSASVVFCGYENIVTRFQINLTDHAYWLGLSAFDYCIEFRDYGACITNQYRKIGREKIVKLPYYPYYREREFQGFPFDTTGKRVMFSGGSLYKTLGDENNTYYNIVYKTLDRHQDVIFICGKWGRFGT
;
A
#
# COMPACT_ATOMS: atom_id res chain seq x y z
N MET A 1 -30.41 12.52 5.98
CA MET A 1 -29.48 11.42 5.67
C MET A 1 -28.12 11.82 6.23
N THR A 2 -27.55 11.02 7.10
CA THR A 2 -26.20 11.27 7.62
C THR A 2 -25.14 10.94 6.57
N VAL A 3 -23.92 11.47 6.73
CA VAL A 3 -22.77 11.14 5.85
C VAL A 3 -22.55 9.62 5.82
N GLU A 4 -22.62 8.97 6.97
CA GLU A 4 -22.48 7.52 7.10
C GLU A 4 -23.52 6.74 6.31
N GLN A 5 -24.80 7.15 6.40
CA GLN A 5 -25.88 6.54 5.61
C GLN A 5 -25.64 6.70 4.11
N CYS A 6 -25.18 7.88 3.68
CA CYS A 6 -24.84 8.14 2.28
C CYS A 6 -23.71 7.24 1.80
N GLN A 7 -22.66 7.04 2.61
CA GLN A 7 -21.53 6.16 2.27
C GLN A 7 -21.99 4.70 2.13
N ARG A 8 -22.77 4.18 3.09
CA ARG A 8 -23.32 2.81 3.01
C ARG A 8 -24.16 2.58 1.75
N GLU A 9 -25.09 3.51 1.47
CA GLU A 9 -25.91 3.40 0.26
C GLU A 9 -25.08 3.47 -1.02
N THR A 10 -24.06 4.31 -1.04
CA THR A 10 -23.17 4.45 -2.20
C THR A 10 -22.37 3.17 -2.43
N VAL A 11 -21.77 2.59 -1.39
CA VAL A 11 -21.05 1.31 -1.48
C VAL A 11 -22.01 0.21 -1.97
N SER A 12 -23.23 0.11 -1.41
CA SER A 12 -24.22 -0.89 -1.83
C SER A 12 -24.59 -0.72 -3.32
N LYS A 13 -24.82 0.50 -3.77
CA LYS A 13 -25.10 0.78 -5.20
C LYS A 13 -23.92 0.40 -6.09
N LEU A 14 -22.68 0.71 -5.69
CA LEU A 14 -21.47 0.34 -6.43
C LEU A 14 -21.31 -1.17 -6.55
N LYS A 15 -21.60 -1.94 -5.49
CA LYS A 15 -21.60 -3.41 -5.54
C LYS A 15 -22.62 -3.95 -6.52
N ILE A 16 -23.85 -3.41 -6.53
CA ILE A 16 -24.88 -3.79 -7.50
C ILE A 16 -24.42 -3.50 -8.94
N ILE A 17 -23.82 -2.31 -9.18
CA ILE A 17 -23.26 -1.92 -10.48
C ILE A 17 -22.13 -2.87 -10.88
N ALA A 18 -21.23 -3.19 -9.98
CA ALA A 18 -20.13 -4.12 -10.22
C ALA A 18 -20.65 -5.49 -10.63
N ASN A 19 -21.55 -6.10 -9.85
CA ASN A 19 -22.12 -7.41 -10.11
C ASN A 19 -22.86 -7.46 -11.45
N LYS A 20 -23.71 -6.45 -11.74
CA LYS A 20 -24.39 -6.33 -13.04
C LYS A 20 -23.40 -6.29 -14.22
N ASN A 21 -22.29 -5.58 -14.06
CA ASN A 21 -21.29 -5.49 -15.11
C ASN A 21 -20.43 -6.76 -15.23
N ILE A 22 -20.18 -7.50 -14.14
CA ILE A 22 -19.56 -8.84 -14.18
C ILE A 22 -20.45 -9.79 -14.99
N CYS A 23 -21.74 -9.90 -14.64
CA CYS A 23 -22.70 -10.74 -15.36
C CYS A 23 -22.80 -10.38 -16.86
N ALA A 24 -22.64 -9.11 -17.20
CA ALA A 24 -22.64 -8.61 -18.58
C ALA A 24 -21.27 -8.67 -19.27
N LYS A 25 -20.23 -9.23 -18.61
CA LYS A 25 -18.82 -9.29 -19.08
C LYS A 25 -18.21 -7.91 -19.42
N LYS A 26 -18.71 -6.85 -18.79
CA LYS A 26 -18.23 -5.47 -18.94
C LYS A 26 -17.17 -5.17 -17.85
N TYR A 27 -16.08 -5.92 -17.85
CA TYR A 27 -15.10 -5.96 -16.76
C TYR A 27 -14.47 -4.61 -16.43
N ARG A 28 -14.22 -3.73 -17.41
CA ARG A 28 -13.76 -2.37 -17.14
C ARG A 28 -14.66 -1.65 -16.16
N LYS A 29 -15.98 -1.63 -16.42
CA LYS A 29 -16.96 -0.96 -15.55
C LYS A 29 -17.10 -1.64 -14.19
N ALA A 30 -16.95 -2.97 -14.16
CA ALA A 30 -16.97 -3.72 -12.93
C ALA A 30 -15.77 -3.35 -12.02
N LEU A 31 -14.56 -3.36 -12.59
CA LEU A 31 -13.33 -2.99 -11.89
C LEU A 31 -13.39 -1.54 -11.36
N ASP A 32 -13.87 -0.59 -12.18
CA ASP A 32 -14.00 0.80 -11.76
C ASP A 32 -14.99 0.95 -10.59
N ALA A 33 -16.10 0.19 -10.60
CA ALA A 33 -17.08 0.20 -9.50
C ALA A 33 -16.52 -0.44 -8.21
N ILE A 34 -15.78 -1.56 -8.32
CA ILE A 34 -15.12 -2.21 -7.18
C ILE A 34 -14.05 -1.28 -6.58
N ALA A 35 -13.21 -0.66 -7.40
CA ALA A 35 -12.19 0.28 -6.93
C ALA A 35 -12.83 1.46 -6.18
N ALA A 36 -13.90 2.05 -6.73
CA ALA A 36 -14.62 3.14 -6.08
C ALA A 36 -15.24 2.72 -4.74
N ALA A 37 -15.85 1.53 -4.67
CA ALA A 37 -16.40 1.01 -3.40
C ALA A 37 -15.29 0.78 -2.37
N SER A 38 -14.17 0.18 -2.77
CA SER A 38 -13.01 -0.07 -1.92
C SER A 38 -12.37 1.22 -1.39
N ASN A 39 -12.29 2.25 -2.23
CA ASN A 39 -11.80 3.57 -1.84
C ASN A 39 -12.69 4.22 -0.76
N ILE A 40 -14.03 4.13 -0.92
CA ILE A 40 -14.96 4.62 0.11
C ILE A 40 -14.78 3.85 1.41
N LEU A 41 -14.71 2.52 1.37
CA LEU A 41 -14.53 1.68 2.57
C LEU A 41 -13.22 1.99 3.29
N TYR A 42 -12.14 2.22 2.55
CA TYR A 42 -10.86 2.62 3.12
C TYR A 42 -10.94 3.95 3.88
N HIS A 43 -11.57 4.98 3.29
CA HIS A 43 -11.68 6.29 3.91
C HIS A 43 -12.73 6.35 5.03
N TRP A 44 -13.78 5.54 4.92
CA TRP A 44 -14.83 5.45 5.93
C TRP A 44 -14.39 4.66 7.17
N ASN A 45 -13.51 3.67 6.99
CA ASN A 45 -12.85 2.89 8.05
C ASN A 45 -13.82 2.24 9.07
N GLN A 46 -14.94 1.68 8.60
CA GLN A 46 -15.92 1.00 9.44
C GLN A 46 -15.80 -0.53 9.40
N CYS A 47 -15.02 -1.06 8.47
CA CYS A 47 -14.77 -2.49 8.34
C CYS A 47 -13.34 -2.74 7.85
N TYR A 48 -12.85 -3.93 8.10
CA TYR A 48 -11.54 -4.38 7.61
C TYR A 48 -11.62 -5.21 6.34
N ILE A 49 -12.79 -5.78 6.06
CA ILE A 49 -13.05 -6.64 4.89
C ILE A 49 -14.46 -6.38 4.35
N ASP A 50 -14.67 -6.74 3.09
CA ASP A 50 -15.98 -6.83 2.46
C ASP A 50 -16.03 -8.11 1.61
N ASP A 51 -16.71 -9.12 2.10
CA ASP A 51 -16.76 -10.46 1.49
C ASP A 51 -17.35 -10.46 0.08
N GLU A 52 -18.27 -9.54 -0.24
CA GLU A 52 -18.87 -9.45 -1.57
C GLU A 52 -17.85 -8.90 -2.59
N LEU A 53 -17.09 -7.87 -2.22
CA LEU A 53 -16.04 -7.32 -3.09
C LEU A 53 -14.93 -8.35 -3.31
N GLU A 54 -14.54 -9.10 -2.27
CA GLU A 54 -13.57 -10.19 -2.40
C GLU A 54 -14.07 -11.32 -3.30
N ALA A 55 -15.35 -11.67 -3.22
CA ALA A 55 -15.95 -12.65 -4.12
C ALA A 55 -15.94 -12.16 -5.59
N MET A 56 -16.23 -10.87 -5.82
CA MET A 56 -16.18 -10.29 -7.17
C MET A 56 -14.76 -10.31 -7.73
N VAL A 57 -13.72 -10.04 -6.92
CA VAL A 57 -12.32 -10.16 -7.32
C VAL A 57 -12.01 -11.58 -7.80
N LYS A 58 -12.43 -12.60 -7.05
CA LYS A 58 -12.24 -14.02 -7.43
C LYS A 58 -12.92 -14.38 -8.73
N VAL A 59 -14.16 -13.93 -8.92
CA VAL A 59 -14.92 -14.17 -10.17
C VAL A 59 -14.20 -13.54 -11.35
N ILE A 60 -13.78 -12.26 -11.25
CA ILE A 60 -13.07 -11.59 -12.34
C ILE A 60 -11.73 -12.27 -12.62
N ALA A 61 -11.01 -12.69 -11.56
CA ALA A 61 -9.75 -13.40 -11.72
C ALA A 61 -9.92 -14.71 -12.50
N SER A 62 -10.93 -15.52 -12.16
CA SER A 62 -11.22 -16.78 -12.87
C SER A 62 -11.61 -16.59 -14.34
N GLU A 63 -12.22 -15.45 -14.68
CA GLU A 63 -12.67 -15.14 -16.04
C GLU A 63 -11.58 -14.49 -16.91
N LEU A 64 -10.62 -13.77 -16.31
CA LEU A 64 -9.65 -12.99 -17.07
C LEU A 64 -8.21 -13.48 -16.96
N ILE A 65 -7.87 -14.22 -15.91
CA ILE A 65 -6.49 -14.66 -15.67
C ILE A 65 -6.36 -16.14 -15.99
N HIS A 66 -5.94 -16.43 -17.21
CA HIS A 66 -5.68 -17.80 -17.65
C HIS A 66 -4.18 -18.05 -17.65
N VAL A 67 -3.69 -18.76 -16.64
CA VAL A 67 -2.25 -18.97 -16.44
C VAL A 67 -1.78 -20.22 -17.17
N ASN A 68 -0.92 -20.04 -18.18
CA ASN A 68 -0.27 -21.11 -18.92
C ASN A 68 1.25 -21.13 -18.69
N MET A 69 1.71 -20.64 -17.54
CA MET A 69 3.12 -20.58 -17.25
C MET A 69 3.52 -21.52 -16.11
N LYS A 70 4.80 -21.93 -16.13
CA LYS A 70 5.51 -22.42 -14.94
C LYS A 70 6.54 -21.39 -14.54
N PRO A 71 6.81 -21.18 -13.25
CA PRO A 71 7.90 -20.31 -12.79
C PRO A 71 9.22 -20.69 -13.49
N LYS A 72 10.01 -19.66 -13.86
CA LYS A 72 11.27 -19.84 -14.60
C LYS A 72 12.31 -20.57 -13.75
N ASP A 73 12.44 -20.16 -12.50
CA ASP A 73 13.35 -20.71 -11.50
C ASP A 73 12.91 -20.26 -10.10
N ASN A 74 13.66 -20.65 -9.06
CA ASN A 74 13.34 -20.26 -7.68
C ASN A 74 13.90 -18.88 -7.29
N ASN A 75 14.69 -18.23 -8.16
CA ASN A 75 15.40 -16.99 -7.84
C ASN A 75 14.74 -15.74 -8.45
N THR A 76 13.73 -15.90 -9.31
CA THR A 76 13.01 -14.75 -9.89
C THR A 76 11.89 -14.26 -9.00
N ILE A 77 11.92 -12.98 -8.67
CA ILE A 77 10.90 -12.31 -7.85
C ILE A 77 10.28 -11.18 -8.63
N LEU A 78 8.96 -11.06 -8.56
CA LEU A 78 8.25 -9.87 -8.98
C LEU A 78 7.91 -9.05 -7.73
N PHE A 79 8.30 -7.77 -7.72
CA PHE A 79 7.93 -6.82 -6.66
C PHE A 79 7.00 -5.76 -7.27
N TYR A 80 5.72 -5.84 -6.94
CA TYR A 80 4.73 -4.86 -7.37
C TYR A 80 4.59 -3.75 -6.34
N ASP A 81 4.86 -2.51 -6.75
CA ASP A 81 4.71 -1.29 -5.96
C ASP A 81 3.59 -0.43 -6.53
N GLY A 82 2.39 -0.58 -5.99
CA GLY A 82 1.21 0.20 -6.39
C GLY A 82 1.19 1.62 -5.81
N PHE A 83 2.08 1.97 -4.88
CA PHE A 83 2.22 3.35 -4.39
C PHE A 83 3.08 4.21 -5.32
N GLY A 84 4.09 3.61 -5.96
CA GLY A 84 4.93 4.27 -6.95
C GLY A 84 5.81 5.42 -6.42
N LEU A 85 5.64 5.86 -5.19
CA LEU A 85 6.36 6.96 -4.56
C LEU A 85 6.79 6.54 -3.15
N ASP A 86 7.90 5.82 -3.05
CA ASP A 86 8.41 5.41 -1.75
C ASP A 86 9.32 6.45 -1.09
N THR A 87 8.71 7.44 -0.46
CA THR A 87 9.43 8.40 0.40
C THR A 87 9.79 7.84 1.78
N ARG A 88 9.29 6.65 2.13
CA ARG A 88 9.48 6.00 3.45
C ARG A 88 10.65 5.03 3.46
N GLY A 89 11.20 4.70 2.30
CA GLY A 89 12.33 3.78 2.15
C GLY A 89 11.98 2.30 2.30
N LEU A 90 10.69 1.94 2.38
CA LEU A 90 10.26 0.54 2.56
C LEU A 90 10.68 -0.31 1.36
N VAL A 91 10.38 0.12 0.14
CA VAL A 91 10.75 -0.60 -1.10
C VAL A 91 12.26 -0.76 -1.19
N ILE A 92 13.03 0.29 -0.84
CA ILE A 92 14.51 0.24 -0.80
C ILE A 92 15.00 -0.91 0.09
N ILE A 93 14.41 -1.05 1.29
CA ILE A 93 14.79 -2.10 2.26
C ILE A 93 14.53 -3.48 1.67
N TYR A 94 13.34 -3.70 1.10
CA TYR A 94 12.99 -4.99 0.49
C TYR A 94 13.88 -5.31 -0.71
N LEU A 95 14.06 -4.38 -1.65
CA LEU A 95 14.89 -4.62 -2.83
C LEU A 95 16.36 -4.89 -2.45
N LYS A 96 16.89 -4.16 -1.46
CA LYS A 96 18.24 -4.44 -0.92
C LYS A 96 18.34 -5.82 -0.26
N ALA A 97 17.36 -6.20 0.52
CA ALA A 97 17.34 -7.51 1.18
C ALA A 97 17.26 -8.64 0.15
N LEU A 98 16.35 -8.54 -0.81
CA LEU A 98 16.19 -9.52 -1.88
C LEU A 98 17.44 -9.63 -2.75
N GLY A 99 18.05 -8.50 -3.16
CA GLY A 99 19.28 -8.49 -3.93
C GLY A 99 20.48 -9.09 -3.17
N LYS A 100 20.61 -8.82 -1.86
CA LYS A 100 21.64 -9.44 -1.01
C LYS A 100 21.45 -10.94 -0.86
N CYS A 101 20.22 -11.43 -0.95
CA CYS A 101 19.91 -12.87 -0.95
C CYS A 101 20.12 -13.53 -2.33
N GLY A 102 20.61 -12.80 -3.33
CA GLY A 102 20.91 -13.32 -4.67
C GLY A 102 19.69 -13.47 -5.58
N TYR A 103 18.56 -12.79 -5.24
CA TYR A 103 17.40 -12.81 -6.12
C TYR A 103 17.51 -11.80 -7.25
N THR A 104 17.05 -12.20 -8.45
CA THR A 104 16.73 -11.29 -9.56
C THR A 104 15.33 -10.72 -9.35
N VAL A 105 15.20 -9.41 -9.28
CA VAL A 105 13.92 -8.77 -8.97
C VAL A 105 13.40 -8.00 -10.17
N LYS A 106 12.18 -8.33 -10.62
CA LYS A 106 11.39 -7.47 -11.51
C LYS A 106 10.59 -6.50 -10.66
N TYR A 107 11.05 -5.25 -10.58
CA TYR A 107 10.31 -4.19 -9.92
C TYR A 107 9.28 -3.60 -10.88
N VAL A 108 8.01 -3.63 -10.49
CA VAL A 108 6.87 -3.21 -11.31
C VAL A 108 6.11 -2.09 -10.61
N THR A 109 5.93 -0.96 -11.26
CA THR A 109 5.18 0.18 -10.73
C THR A 109 4.53 0.99 -11.86
N ASP A 110 3.76 2.00 -11.51
CA ASP A 110 3.09 2.87 -12.48
C ASP A 110 4.07 3.84 -13.17
N ALA A 111 3.81 4.15 -14.45
CA ALA A 111 4.71 4.97 -15.28
C ALA A 111 4.97 6.39 -14.73
N TYR A 112 4.03 6.96 -13.96
CA TYR A 112 4.25 8.27 -13.32
C TYR A 112 5.39 8.26 -12.29
N ALA A 113 5.70 7.09 -11.72
CA ALA A 113 6.77 6.93 -10.75
C ALA A 113 8.17 7.04 -11.35
N LYS A 114 8.31 6.85 -12.67
CA LYS A 114 9.60 6.75 -13.35
C LYS A 114 10.56 7.89 -13.03
N ASN A 115 10.06 9.12 -12.95
CA ASN A 115 10.87 10.32 -12.70
C ASN A 115 10.87 10.74 -11.22
N ASN A 116 10.14 10.01 -10.37
CA ASN A 116 9.89 10.41 -8.98
C ASN A 116 10.59 9.51 -7.95
N GLN A 117 11.47 8.60 -8.40
CA GLN A 117 12.16 7.61 -7.54
C GLN A 117 13.70 7.65 -7.65
N PRO A 118 14.36 8.83 -7.71
CA PRO A 118 15.81 8.88 -7.86
C PRO A 118 16.55 8.25 -6.67
N GLU A 119 16.00 8.34 -5.47
CA GLU A 119 16.59 7.71 -4.28
C GLU A 119 16.53 6.20 -4.32
N LEU A 120 15.41 5.63 -4.77
CA LEU A 120 15.25 4.19 -4.95
C LEU A 120 16.25 3.67 -5.99
N VAL A 121 16.31 4.30 -7.17
CA VAL A 121 17.24 3.93 -8.24
C VAL A 121 18.69 3.93 -7.75
N ASN A 122 19.09 4.99 -7.06
CA ASN A 122 20.45 5.10 -6.52
C ASN A 122 20.73 4.05 -5.42
N ALA A 123 19.75 3.78 -4.57
CA ALA A 123 19.91 2.87 -3.43
C ALA A 123 20.08 1.40 -3.86
N VAL A 124 19.52 1.01 -5.01
CA VAL A 124 19.59 -0.36 -5.54
C VAL A 124 20.60 -0.51 -6.69
N LYS A 125 21.40 0.51 -6.96
CA LYS A 125 22.45 0.46 -7.98
C LYS A 125 23.42 -0.70 -7.69
N GLY A 126 23.66 -1.53 -8.70
CA GLY A 126 24.52 -2.72 -8.56
C GLY A 126 23.80 -3.99 -8.05
N LEU A 127 22.51 -3.92 -7.76
CA LEU A 127 21.67 -5.09 -7.54
C LEU A 127 21.02 -5.55 -8.85
N ASP A 128 20.65 -6.82 -8.93
CA ASP A 128 19.96 -7.38 -10.10
C ASP A 128 18.46 -7.03 -10.05
N VAL A 129 18.16 -5.76 -10.40
CA VAL A 129 16.80 -5.21 -10.43
C VAL A 129 16.45 -4.73 -11.83
N GLU A 130 15.47 -5.37 -12.42
CA GLU A 130 14.89 -4.97 -13.70
C GLU A 130 13.64 -4.12 -13.48
N TRP A 131 13.55 -2.97 -14.17
CA TRP A 131 12.47 -2.01 -14.01
C TRP A 131 11.37 -2.22 -15.04
N CYS A 132 10.12 -2.20 -14.60
CA CYS A 132 8.94 -2.25 -15.45
C CYS A 132 7.93 -1.17 -15.01
N TYR A 133 7.55 -0.31 -15.93
CA TYR A 133 6.61 0.79 -15.71
C TYR A 133 5.32 0.55 -16.48
N LEU A 134 4.20 0.42 -15.74
CA LEU A 134 2.88 0.23 -16.32
C LEU A 134 2.31 1.57 -16.78
N SER A 135 1.86 1.64 -18.05
CA SER A 135 1.22 2.82 -18.61
C SER A 135 -0.18 2.47 -19.10
N TYR A 136 -1.19 2.87 -18.34
CA TYR A 136 -2.58 2.48 -18.58
C TYR A 136 -3.51 3.68 -18.43
N ARG A 137 -4.73 3.57 -18.97
CA ARG A 137 -5.79 4.58 -18.92
C ARG A 137 -6.94 4.19 -17.98
N ASN A 138 -7.03 2.93 -17.60
CA ASN A 138 -8.09 2.38 -16.76
C ASN A 138 -7.66 1.07 -16.08
N ASN A 139 -8.46 0.60 -15.11
CA ASN A 139 -8.16 -0.59 -14.31
C ASN A 139 -8.04 -1.86 -15.16
N LEU A 140 -8.79 -2.01 -16.24
CA LEU A 140 -8.69 -3.20 -17.09
C LEU A 140 -7.35 -3.23 -17.86
N GLU A 141 -6.91 -2.11 -18.40
CA GLU A 141 -5.60 -2.01 -19.05
C GLU A 141 -4.45 -2.26 -18.08
N LYS A 142 -4.54 -1.73 -16.84
CA LYS A 142 -3.57 -2.01 -15.75
C LYS A 142 -3.50 -3.50 -15.45
N LEU A 143 -4.65 -4.15 -15.29
CA LEU A 143 -4.77 -5.58 -15.07
C LEU A 143 -4.09 -6.38 -16.19
N GLN A 144 -4.40 -6.06 -17.45
CA GLN A 144 -3.85 -6.76 -18.62
C GLN A 144 -2.33 -6.60 -18.72
N GLN A 145 -1.81 -5.40 -18.47
CA GLN A 145 -0.37 -5.17 -18.49
C GLN A 145 0.34 -5.91 -17.35
N LEU A 146 -0.20 -5.86 -16.13
CA LEU A 146 0.39 -6.57 -15.00
C LEU A 146 0.35 -8.09 -15.20
N HIS A 147 -0.77 -8.64 -15.70
CA HIS A 147 -0.86 -10.05 -16.09
C HIS A 147 0.20 -10.42 -17.12
N LYS A 148 0.38 -9.58 -18.16
CA LYS A 148 1.42 -9.79 -19.18
C LYS A 148 2.83 -9.80 -18.60
N VAL A 149 3.11 -8.98 -17.58
CA VAL A 149 4.41 -9.00 -16.87
C VAL A 149 4.63 -10.37 -16.22
N PHE A 150 3.63 -10.92 -15.53
CA PHE A 150 3.72 -12.26 -14.94
C PHE A 150 4.00 -13.34 -15.99
N GLU A 151 3.27 -13.33 -17.10
CA GLU A 151 3.44 -14.31 -18.17
C GLU A 151 4.84 -14.27 -18.81
N VAL A 152 5.37 -13.07 -19.02
CA VAL A 152 6.68 -12.89 -19.66
C VAL A 152 7.83 -13.18 -18.67
N TYR A 153 7.75 -12.65 -17.48
CA TYR A 153 8.82 -12.75 -16.49
C TYR A 153 8.84 -14.10 -15.76
N LYS A 154 7.68 -14.73 -15.60
CA LYS A 154 7.48 -16.04 -14.96
C LYS A 154 8.10 -16.13 -13.55
N PRO A 155 7.73 -15.22 -12.62
CA PRO A 155 8.31 -15.21 -11.29
C PRO A 155 7.93 -16.45 -10.48
N SER A 156 8.81 -16.90 -9.58
CA SER A 156 8.50 -17.93 -8.60
C SER A 156 7.83 -17.36 -7.34
N LYS A 157 8.12 -16.11 -7.05
CA LYS A 157 7.58 -15.37 -5.89
C LYS A 157 7.14 -13.99 -6.33
N ALA A 158 6.09 -13.46 -5.70
CA ALA A 158 5.62 -12.11 -5.98
C ALA A 158 5.26 -11.37 -4.69
N PHE A 159 5.78 -10.15 -4.54
CA PHE A 159 5.44 -9.25 -3.45
C PHE A 159 4.38 -8.26 -3.92
N PHE A 160 3.34 -8.11 -3.11
CA PHE A 160 2.18 -7.28 -3.35
C PHE A 160 2.17 -6.11 -2.34
N TYR A 161 2.72 -4.98 -2.76
CA TYR A 161 2.74 -3.74 -1.99
C TYR A 161 1.90 -2.70 -2.70
N THR A 162 0.67 -2.47 -2.24
CA THR A 162 -0.34 -1.77 -3.04
C THR A 162 -1.25 -0.87 -2.24
N MET A 163 -1.91 0.03 -2.95
CA MET A 163 -3.00 0.85 -2.43
C MET A 163 -4.20 -0.02 -2.01
N PRO A 164 -4.95 0.38 -0.98
CA PRO A 164 -6.08 -0.39 -0.46
C PRO A 164 -7.20 -0.67 -1.47
N ASP A 165 -7.30 0.10 -2.52
CA ASP A 165 -8.32 0.03 -3.57
C ASP A 165 -7.80 -0.47 -4.93
N ASP A 166 -6.57 -1.01 -5.00
CA ASP A 166 -5.97 -1.50 -6.23
C ASP A 166 -6.60 -2.83 -6.69
N VAL A 167 -7.77 -2.72 -7.28
CA VAL A 167 -8.53 -3.87 -7.79
C VAL A 167 -7.77 -4.62 -8.88
N SER A 168 -7.02 -3.93 -9.74
CA SER A 168 -6.31 -4.53 -10.86
C SER A 168 -5.23 -5.50 -10.38
N ALA A 169 -4.42 -5.07 -9.43
CA ALA A 169 -3.41 -5.92 -8.85
C ALA A 169 -4.04 -7.03 -8.00
N SER A 170 -5.09 -6.75 -7.23
CA SER A 170 -5.81 -7.77 -6.44
C SER A 170 -6.33 -8.90 -7.33
N VAL A 171 -6.92 -8.59 -8.49
CA VAL A 171 -7.40 -9.60 -9.44
C VAL A 171 -6.25 -10.41 -10.05
N VAL A 172 -5.17 -9.75 -10.49
CA VAL A 172 -4.03 -10.46 -11.08
C VAL A 172 -3.40 -11.40 -10.07
N PHE A 173 -3.05 -10.90 -8.89
CA PHE A 173 -2.43 -11.74 -7.86
C PHE A 173 -3.35 -12.88 -7.41
N CYS A 174 -4.67 -12.67 -7.33
CA CYS A 174 -5.64 -13.74 -7.07
C CYS A 174 -5.55 -14.84 -8.13
N GLY A 175 -5.48 -14.50 -9.40
CA GLY A 175 -5.42 -15.47 -10.51
C GLY A 175 -4.13 -16.32 -10.56
N TYR A 176 -3.07 -15.93 -9.85
CA TYR A 176 -1.82 -16.70 -9.76
C TYR A 176 -1.74 -17.59 -8.50
N GLU A 177 -2.87 -17.84 -7.84
CA GLU A 177 -2.95 -18.78 -6.73
C GLU A 177 -2.41 -20.18 -7.12
N ASN A 178 -1.66 -20.82 -6.20
CA ASN A 178 -1.02 -22.12 -6.41
C ASN A 178 0.05 -22.20 -7.51
N ILE A 179 0.39 -21.08 -8.16
CA ILE A 179 1.40 -21.02 -9.22
C ILE A 179 2.60 -20.21 -8.78
N VAL A 180 2.37 -19.08 -8.15
CA VAL A 180 3.39 -18.15 -7.63
C VAL A 180 3.18 -18.01 -6.13
N THR A 181 4.23 -18.07 -5.33
CA THR A 181 4.13 -17.75 -3.90
C THR A 181 3.98 -16.24 -3.73
N ARG A 182 2.87 -15.81 -3.12
CA ARG A 182 2.46 -14.40 -3.09
C ARG A 182 2.55 -13.86 -1.65
N PHE A 183 3.16 -12.70 -1.50
CA PHE A 183 3.37 -12.03 -0.23
C PHE A 183 2.71 -10.65 -0.24
N GLN A 184 1.72 -10.43 0.62
CA GLN A 184 1.16 -9.10 0.87
C GLN A 184 2.04 -8.36 1.87
N ILE A 185 2.51 -7.15 1.53
CA ILE A 185 3.15 -6.23 2.47
C ILE A 185 2.08 -5.28 2.98
N ASN A 186 1.61 -5.49 4.22
CA ASN A 186 0.51 -4.72 4.76
C ASN A 186 0.98 -3.42 5.42
N LEU A 187 0.88 -2.31 4.69
CA LEU A 187 1.11 -0.98 5.24
C LEU A 187 -0.16 -0.40 5.91
N THR A 188 -1.33 -0.95 5.60
CA THR A 188 -2.64 -0.43 6.02
C THR A 188 -3.28 -1.37 7.04
N ASP A 189 -2.60 -1.59 8.16
CA ASP A 189 -3.07 -2.49 9.22
C ASP A 189 -4.33 -1.97 9.95
N HIS A 190 -4.58 -0.67 9.92
CA HIS A 190 -5.60 0.04 10.67
C HIS A 190 -6.90 0.33 9.88
N ALA A 191 -6.97 -0.02 8.60
CA ALA A 191 -8.12 0.31 7.74
C ALA A 191 -8.44 -0.82 6.75
N TYR A 192 -9.55 -0.69 6.02
CA TYR A 192 -9.93 -1.58 4.93
C TYR A 192 -8.87 -1.62 3.83
N TRP A 193 -8.67 -2.78 3.23
CA TRP A 193 -8.01 -2.98 1.94
C TRP A 193 -8.56 -4.21 1.22
N LEU A 194 -8.53 -4.18 -0.11
CA LEU A 194 -9.01 -5.22 -1.01
C LEU A 194 -7.89 -6.22 -1.32
N GLY A 195 -8.24 -7.51 -1.50
CA GLY A 195 -7.31 -8.51 -2.00
C GLY A 195 -6.95 -9.61 -1.01
N LEU A 196 -7.87 -10.05 -0.14
CA LEU A 196 -7.64 -11.18 0.78
C LEU A 196 -7.27 -12.48 0.07
N SER A 197 -7.67 -12.66 -1.17
CA SER A 197 -7.33 -13.82 -2.00
C SER A 197 -6.06 -13.64 -2.83
N ALA A 198 -5.43 -12.46 -2.76
CA ALA A 198 -4.30 -12.10 -3.60
C ALA A 198 -2.94 -12.56 -3.04
N PHE A 199 -2.88 -13.24 -1.88
CA PHE A 199 -1.63 -13.65 -1.24
C PHE A 199 -1.74 -14.99 -0.52
N ASP A 200 -0.58 -15.59 -0.29
CA ASP A 200 -0.40 -16.79 0.52
C ASP A 200 0.10 -16.43 1.93
N TYR A 201 0.91 -15.36 2.03
CA TYR A 201 1.45 -14.84 3.28
C TYR A 201 1.24 -13.33 3.39
N CYS A 202 0.81 -12.87 4.57
CA CYS A 202 0.68 -11.46 4.92
C CYS A 202 1.84 -11.02 5.82
N ILE A 203 2.61 -10.04 5.37
CA ILE A 203 3.72 -9.48 6.15
C ILE A 203 3.20 -8.31 6.96
N GLU A 204 3.29 -8.43 8.28
CA GLU A 204 2.88 -7.43 9.25
C GLU A 204 4.09 -6.84 9.98
N PHE A 205 4.07 -5.54 10.23
CA PHE A 205 5.22 -4.85 10.84
C PHE A 205 5.22 -4.91 12.36
N ARG A 206 4.06 -5.15 12.97
CA ARG A 206 3.85 -5.05 14.42
C ARG A 206 2.73 -5.98 14.90
N ASP A 207 2.72 -6.23 16.22
CA ASP A 207 1.71 -7.10 16.83
C ASP A 207 0.28 -6.60 16.64
N TYR A 208 0.07 -5.28 16.65
CA TYR A 208 -1.23 -4.69 16.36
C TYR A 208 -1.75 -5.13 14.98
N GLY A 209 -0.96 -4.95 13.93
CA GLY A 209 -1.33 -5.36 12.58
C GLY A 209 -1.60 -6.85 12.47
N ALA A 210 -0.74 -7.68 13.07
CA ALA A 210 -0.92 -9.13 13.11
C ALA A 210 -2.22 -9.54 13.83
N CYS A 211 -2.57 -8.86 14.93
CA CYS A 211 -3.81 -9.07 15.66
C CYS A 211 -5.03 -8.71 14.80
N ILE A 212 -5.03 -7.51 14.19
CA ILE A 212 -6.13 -7.08 13.30
C ILE A 212 -6.29 -8.04 12.12
N THR A 213 -5.20 -8.44 11.49
CA THR A 213 -5.22 -9.35 10.34
C THR A 213 -5.74 -10.74 10.72
N ASN A 214 -5.40 -11.24 11.90
CA ASN A 214 -5.93 -12.51 12.36
C ASN A 214 -7.42 -12.42 12.79
N GLN A 215 -7.75 -11.45 13.66
CA GLN A 215 -9.07 -11.41 14.30
C GLN A 215 -10.15 -10.82 13.41
N TYR A 216 -9.85 -9.76 12.68
CA TYR A 216 -10.84 -8.99 11.93
C TYR A 216 -10.83 -9.31 10.44
N ARG A 217 -9.65 -9.64 9.85
CA ARG A 217 -9.56 -10.09 8.46
C ARG A 217 -9.63 -11.61 8.33
N LYS A 218 -9.70 -12.33 9.45
CA LYS A 218 -9.87 -13.80 9.51
C LYS A 218 -8.76 -14.58 8.79
N ILE A 219 -7.57 -14.02 8.71
CA ILE A 219 -6.40 -14.68 8.12
C ILE A 219 -5.76 -15.55 9.20
N GLY A 220 -5.53 -16.82 8.89
CA GLY A 220 -4.89 -17.78 9.81
C GLY A 220 -3.49 -17.32 10.23
N ARG A 221 -3.12 -17.59 11.48
CA ARG A 221 -1.82 -17.18 12.04
C ARG A 221 -0.63 -17.74 11.27
N GLU A 222 -0.78 -18.92 10.69
CA GLU A 222 0.21 -19.61 9.86
C GLU A 222 0.55 -18.85 8.56
N LYS A 223 -0.35 -17.95 8.14
CA LYS A 223 -0.15 -17.09 6.96
C LYS A 223 0.39 -15.70 7.32
N ILE A 224 0.54 -15.39 8.60
CA ILE A 224 1.00 -14.08 9.07
C ILE A 224 2.49 -14.14 9.40
N VAL A 225 3.29 -13.36 8.67
CA VAL A 225 4.72 -13.21 8.91
C VAL A 225 4.96 -11.86 9.58
N LYS A 226 5.40 -11.87 10.83
CA LYS A 226 5.75 -10.62 11.52
C LYS A 226 7.18 -10.23 11.16
N LEU A 227 7.32 -9.16 10.40
CA LEU A 227 8.61 -8.59 9.98
C LEU A 227 8.63 -7.11 10.38
N PRO A 228 9.34 -6.75 11.48
CA PRO A 228 9.42 -5.37 11.93
C PRO A 228 9.93 -4.43 10.84
N TYR A 229 9.31 -3.26 10.74
CA TYR A 229 9.75 -2.22 9.82
C TYR A 229 10.91 -1.43 10.42
N TYR A 230 12.01 -1.39 9.69
CA TYR A 230 13.15 -0.54 9.99
C TYR A 230 13.22 0.58 8.97
N PRO A 231 13.04 1.85 9.36
CA PRO A 231 13.08 2.95 8.40
C PRO A 231 14.45 3.02 7.72
N TYR A 232 14.42 3.21 6.39
CA TYR A 232 15.64 3.53 5.66
C TYR A 232 16.04 4.96 5.98
N TYR A 233 17.22 5.13 6.56
CA TYR A 233 17.77 6.44 6.84
C TYR A 233 19.21 6.52 6.34
N ARG A 234 19.64 7.73 6.03
CA ARG A 234 21.05 8.03 5.78
C ARG A 234 21.64 8.57 7.07
N GLU A 235 22.74 7.99 7.49
CA GLU A 235 23.52 8.58 8.55
C GLU A 235 23.97 9.96 8.12
N ARG A 236 23.57 10.95 8.88
CA ARG A 236 24.03 12.34 8.74
C ARG A 236 24.41 12.81 10.13
N GLU A 237 25.56 13.44 10.21
CA GLU A 237 25.97 14.10 11.43
C GLU A 237 24.98 15.23 11.76
N PHE A 238 24.55 15.29 13.00
CA PHE A 238 23.67 16.36 13.45
C PHE A 238 24.44 17.69 13.51
N GLN A 239 24.07 18.64 12.68
CA GLN A 239 24.73 19.94 12.55
C GLN A 239 24.21 21.00 13.55
N GLY A 240 23.41 20.60 14.52
CA GLY A 240 22.75 21.51 15.45
C GLY A 240 21.43 22.07 14.92
N PHE A 241 20.80 22.90 15.74
CA PHE A 241 19.62 23.66 15.32
C PHE A 241 20.03 25.03 14.80
N PRO A 242 19.27 25.66 13.88
CA PRO A 242 19.58 26.99 13.34
C PRO A 242 19.27 28.13 14.33
N PHE A 243 19.09 27.82 15.59
CA PHE A 243 18.80 28.76 16.69
C PHE A 243 19.37 28.20 18.00
N ASP A 244 19.53 29.08 19.01
CA ASP A 244 20.06 28.69 20.31
C ASP A 244 19.08 27.84 21.10
N THR A 245 19.55 26.67 21.53
CA THR A 245 18.81 25.71 22.36
C THR A 245 19.47 25.53 23.74
N THR A 246 20.44 26.38 24.10
CA THR A 246 21.17 26.27 25.38
C THR A 246 20.21 26.34 26.58
N GLY A 247 20.27 25.33 27.45
CA GLY A 247 19.41 25.23 28.61
C GLY A 247 17.93 24.96 28.32
N LYS A 248 17.57 24.64 27.06
CA LYS A 248 16.21 24.32 26.63
C LYS A 248 16.06 22.84 26.31
N ARG A 249 14.88 22.31 26.57
CA ARG A 249 14.45 21.01 26.07
C ARG A 249 13.79 21.19 24.69
N VAL A 250 14.21 20.40 23.71
CA VAL A 250 13.63 20.46 22.37
C VAL A 250 12.62 19.33 22.21
N MET A 251 11.38 19.68 21.92
CA MET A 251 10.32 18.77 21.50
C MET A 251 10.15 18.87 20.00
N PHE A 252 10.14 17.74 19.31
CA PHE A 252 9.94 17.66 17.87
C PHE A 252 8.66 16.91 17.54
N SER A 253 7.88 17.46 16.62
CA SER A 253 6.76 16.77 15.99
C SER A 253 6.89 16.85 14.48
N GLY A 254 6.87 15.68 13.82
CA GLY A 254 6.96 15.55 12.36
C GLY A 254 5.82 14.75 11.78
N GLY A 255 5.32 15.15 10.63
CA GLY A 255 4.27 14.42 9.94
C GLY A 255 3.50 15.24 8.91
N SER A 256 2.57 14.57 8.22
CA SER A 256 1.70 15.25 7.25
C SER A 256 0.73 16.19 7.96
N LEU A 257 0.54 17.36 7.40
CA LEU A 257 -0.28 18.44 7.97
C LEU A 257 -1.72 18.01 8.28
N TYR A 258 -2.33 17.19 7.41
CA TYR A 258 -3.70 16.70 7.60
C TYR A 258 -3.91 15.93 8.91
N LYS A 259 -2.86 15.32 9.47
CA LYS A 259 -2.94 14.58 10.75
C LYS A 259 -3.10 15.49 11.96
N THR A 260 -2.84 16.77 11.83
CA THR A 260 -2.88 17.75 12.92
C THR A 260 -3.95 18.83 12.72
N LEU A 261 -4.59 18.89 11.55
CA LEU A 261 -5.66 19.85 11.23
C LEU A 261 -7.05 19.22 11.25
N GLY A 262 -7.19 17.98 11.73
CA GLY A 262 -8.37 17.16 11.48
C GLY A 262 -9.54 17.35 12.47
N ASP A 263 -9.43 18.21 13.50
CA ASP A 263 -10.55 18.45 14.41
C ASP A 263 -10.94 19.94 14.48
N GLU A 264 -12.25 20.17 14.62
CA GLU A 264 -12.84 21.51 14.72
C GLU A 264 -12.34 22.31 15.94
N ASN A 265 -11.81 21.61 16.95
CA ASN A 265 -11.33 22.19 18.20
C ASN A 265 -9.82 22.47 18.21
N ASN A 266 -9.09 22.16 17.12
CA ASN A 266 -7.64 22.27 17.06
C ASN A 266 -6.93 21.59 18.25
N THR A 267 -7.41 20.44 18.69
CA THR A 267 -6.98 19.74 19.91
C THR A 267 -5.46 19.55 19.98
N TYR A 268 -4.85 19.15 18.85
CA TYR A 268 -3.39 18.99 18.78
C TYR A 268 -2.66 20.28 19.17
N TYR A 269 -3.00 21.40 18.55
CA TYR A 269 -2.34 22.67 18.82
C TYR A 269 -2.64 23.20 20.23
N ASN A 270 -3.86 23.02 20.72
CA ASN A 270 -4.23 23.41 22.07
C ASN A 270 -3.42 22.63 23.13
N ILE A 271 -3.14 21.36 22.90
CA ILE A 271 -2.24 20.56 23.78
C ILE A 271 -0.83 21.13 23.73
N VAL A 272 -0.31 21.40 22.52
CA VAL A 272 1.05 21.98 22.36
C VAL A 272 1.15 23.31 23.09
N TYR A 273 0.23 24.25 22.86
CA TYR A 273 0.24 25.56 23.51
C TYR A 273 0.17 25.45 25.03
N LYS A 274 -0.75 24.66 25.57
CA LYS A 274 -0.85 24.45 27.03
C LYS A 274 0.42 23.82 27.62
N THR A 275 1.12 23.00 26.83
CA THR A 275 2.41 22.42 27.26
C THR A 275 3.49 23.50 27.31
N LEU A 276 3.58 24.32 26.26
CA LEU A 276 4.57 25.41 26.21
C LEU A 276 4.33 26.47 27.29
N ASP A 277 3.07 26.81 27.57
CA ASP A 277 2.71 27.74 28.66
C ASP A 277 3.19 27.25 30.03
N ARG A 278 3.15 25.94 30.27
CA ARG A 278 3.57 25.33 31.53
C ARG A 278 5.07 25.10 31.62
N HIS A 279 5.76 25.04 30.49
CA HIS A 279 7.18 24.66 30.41
C HIS A 279 7.95 25.66 29.53
N GLN A 280 8.33 26.79 30.15
CA GLN A 280 9.04 27.88 29.47
C GLN A 280 10.47 27.52 29.04
N ASP A 281 10.96 26.38 29.48
CA ASP A 281 12.23 25.77 29.08
C ASP A 281 12.11 24.86 27.84
N VAL A 282 10.93 24.77 27.23
CA VAL A 282 10.67 23.92 26.06
C VAL A 282 10.63 24.74 24.79
N ILE A 283 11.34 24.28 23.77
CA ILE A 283 11.21 24.73 22.38
C ILE A 283 10.47 23.64 21.62
N PHE A 284 9.40 24.00 20.92
CA PHE A 284 8.66 23.08 20.08
C PHE A 284 8.97 23.30 18.59
N ILE A 285 9.50 22.27 17.94
CA ILE A 285 9.79 22.26 16.50
C ILE A 285 8.75 21.42 15.80
N CYS A 286 8.05 22.02 14.83
CA CYS A 286 7.06 21.34 14.03
C CYS A 286 7.54 21.21 12.57
N GLY A 287 8.00 20.01 12.22
CA GLY A 287 8.32 19.64 10.84
C GLY A 287 7.08 19.07 10.14
N LYS A 288 6.50 19.80 9.19
CA LYS A 288 5.29 19.36 8.47
C LYS A 288 5.57 19.21 6.99
N TRP A 289 5.04 18.12 6.43
CA TRP A 289 5.09 17.80 5.01
C TRP A 289 3.69 18.04 4.43
N GLY A 290 3.59 18.86 3.40
CA GLY A 290 2.35 19.11 2.67
C GLY A 290 2.47 20.35 1.79
N ARG A 291 1.81 20.33 0.64
CA ARG A 291 1.59 21.57 -0.11
C ARG A 291 0.48 22.34 0.63
N PHE A 292 0.73 23.58 0.99
CA PHE A 292 -0.33 24.51 1.29
C PHE A 292 -1.12 24.66 -0.02
N GLY A 293 -2.38 24.22 -0.04
CA GLY A 293 -3.27 24.56 -1.13
C GLY A 293 -3.37 26.07 -1.20
N THR A 294 -2.99 26.65 -2.31
CA THR A 294 -3.31 28.02 -2.70
C THR A 294 -4.77 28.09 -3.08
#